data_e0d4663760870b00abdbfe9da9cd3e9e
#
_entry.id   e0d4663760870b00abdbfe9da9cd3e9e
#
_cell.length_a   1.000
_cell.length_b   1.000
_cell.length_c   1.000
_cell.angle_alpha   90.00
_cell.angle_beta   90.00
_cell.angle_gamma   90.00
#
_symmetry.space_group_name_H-M   'P 1'
#
loop_
_entity.id
_entity.type
_entity.pdbx_description
1 polymer ?
#
loop_
_entity_poly.entity_id
_entity_poly.type
_entity_poly.pdbx_seq_one_letter_code
_entity_poly.pdbx_strand_id
1 'polypeptide(L)'
;MKKFLCLILCGLLCFPSGMTGKKKGHYEPLFGKKYASYAVTSSSLKGATFYLVSGHGGPDPGCIGKYRGKELHEDEYAYDIILRLGRELMKRGAKVHFIIQDAKDGIRDQAILNNSKRETCMGKAIPLNQVARLQQRCDAVPCLSM
;
A
#
# COMPACT_ATOMS: atom_id res chain seq x y z
N MET A 1 -56.54 -23.44 -52.40
CA MET A 1 -56.14 -23.58 -50.98
C MET A 1 -54.59 -23.67 -50.92
N LYS A 2 -53.95 -22.56 -50.65
CA LYS A 2 -52.46 -22.48 -50.55
C LYS A 2 -52.08 -22.46 -49.06
N LYS A 3 -51.31 -23.48 -48.58
CA LYS A 3 -50.87 -23.60 -47.25
C LYS A 3 -49.53 -22.79 -47.13
N PHE A 4 -49.49 -21.74 -46.30
CA PHE A 4 -48.34 -21.02 -45.95
C PHE A 4 -47.61 -21.76 -44.80
N LEU A 5 -46.35 -22.22 -45.05
CA LEU A 5 -45.50 -22.83 -44.05
C LEU A 5 -44.64 -21.73 -43.45
N CYS A 6 -44.88 -21.37 -42.19
CA CYS A 6 -44.14 -20.38 -41.45
C CYS A 6 -42.92 -21.06 -40.80
N LEU A 7 -41.72 -20.83 -41.35
CA LEU A 7 -40.44 -21.28 -40.77
C LEU A 7 -40.01 -20.28 -39.71
N ILE A 8 -40.16 -20.67 -38.43
CA ILE A 8 -39.61 -19.94 -37.31
C ILE A 8 -38.12 -20.30 -37.19
N LEU A 9 -37.27 -19.37 -37.64
CA LEU A 9 -35.81 -19.47 -37.48
C LEU A 9 -35.45 -19.04 -36.05
N CYS A 10 -35.25 -20.02 -35.16
CA CYS A 10 -34.81 -19.80 -33.78
C CYS A 10 -33.30 -19.48 -33.78
N GLY A 11 -32.96 -18.19 -33.85
CA GLY A 11 -31.61 -17.73 -33.77
C GLY A 11 -31.05 -17.92 -32.33
N LEU A 12 -30.20 -18.92 -32.16
CA LEU A 12 -29.44 -19.14 -30.92
C LEU A 12 -28.39 -18.01 -30.77
N LEU A 13 -28.73 -16.97 -30.01
CA LEU A 13 -27.79 -15.93 -29.58
C LEU A 13 -26.81 -16.55 -28.59
N CYS A 14 -25.67 -17.00 -29.10
CA CYS A 14 -24.54 -17.41 -28.30
C CYS A 14 -23.91 -16.16 -27.67
N PHE A 15 -24.30 -15.82 -26.43
CA PHE A 15 -23.59 -14.80 -25.65
C PHE A 15 -22.23 -15.37 -25.27
N PRO A 16 -21.10 -14.69 -25.60
CA PRO A 16 -19.82 -15.11 -25.09
C PRO A 16 -19.85 -14.90 -23.57
N SER A 17 -19.85 -16.00 -22.83
CA SER A 17 -19.62 -15.97 -21.38
C SER A 17 -18.27 -15.33 -21.13
N GLY A 18 -18.26 -14.06 -20.78
CA GLY A 18 -17.07 -13.36 -20.35
C GLY A 18 -16.48 -14.10 -19.16
N MET A 19 -15.39 -14.81 -19.37
CA MET A 19 -14.57 -15.38 -18.30
C MET A 19 -14.05 -14.22 -17.45
N THR A 20 -14.77 -13.87 -16.39
CA THR A 20 -14.26 -13.02 -15.32
C THR A 20 -13.21 -13.82 -14.57
N GLY A 21 -11.99 -13.82 -15.09
CA GLY A 21 -10.84 -14.35 -14.37
C GLY A 21 -10.80 -13.68 -13.01
N LYS A 22 -10.95 -14.45 -11.93
CA LYS A 22 -10.78 -13.95 -10.56
C LYS A 22 -9.40 -13.31 -10.48
N LYS A 23 -9.33 -11.98 -10.42
CA LYS A 23 -8.06 -11.26 -10.20
C LYS A 23 -7.48 -11.79 -8.90
N LYS A 24 -6.28 -12.38 -8.97
CA LYS A 24 -5.57 -12.92 -7.82
C LYS A 24 -5.38 -11.77 -6.82
N GLY A 25 -6.02 -11.87 -5.65
CA GLY A 25 -5.88 -10.87 -4.59
C GLY A 25 -4.45 -10.89 -4.06
N HIS A 26 -3.91 -9.71 -3.81
CA HIS A 26 -2.62 -9.51 -3.13
C HIS A 26 -2.88 -9.11 -1.69
N TYR A 27 -1.92 -9.35 -0.82
CA TYR A 27 -2.03 -9.06 0.60
C TYR A 27 -0.74 -8.45 1.12
N GLU A 28 -0.84 -7.27 1.75
CA GLU A 28 0.26 -6.58 2.42
C GLU A 28 -0.17 -6.22 3.86
N PRO A 29 0.37 -6.92 4.88
CA PRO A 29 -0.07 -6.75 6.26
C PRO A 29 0.18 -5.34 6.81
N LEU A 30 1.21 -4.62 6.34
CA LEU A 30 1.51 -3.26 6.76
C LEU A 30 0.40 -2.26 6.43
N PHE A 31 -0.50 -2.57 5.49
CA PHE A 31 -1.64 -1.69 5.22
C PHE A 31 -2.74 -1.76 6.28
N GLY A 32 -2.61 -2.67 7.25
CA GLY A 32 -3.62 -2.89 8.28
C GLY A 32 -4.86 -3.63 7.77
N LYS A 33 -5.63 -4.20 8.67
CA LYS A 33 -6.73 -5.12 8.39
C LYS A 33 -7.70 -4.65 7.29
N LYS A 34 -8.03 -3.35 7.28
CA LYS A 34 -9.00 -2.77 6.32
C LYS A 34 -8.46 -2.70 4.89
N TYR A 35 -7.16 -2.44 4.73
CA TYR A 35 -6.53 -2.12 3.45
C TYR A 35 -5.53 -3.17 2.97
N ALA A 36 -5.25 -4.21 3.77
CA ALA A 36 -4.25 -5.23 3.48
C ALA A 36 -4.49 -5.96 2.16
N SER A 37 -5.75 -6.26 1.84
CA SER A 37 -6.09 -6.88 0.57
C SER A 37 -6.24 -5.84 -0.53
N TYR A 38 -5.63 -6.11 -1.69
CA TYR A 38 -5.75 -5.24 -2.86
C TYR A 38 -5.65 -6.04 -4.16
N ALA A 39 -6.12 -5.45 -5.26
CA ALA A 39 -5.98 -6.01 -6.60
C ALA A 39 -5.04 -5.13 -7.43
N VAL A 40 -4.20 -5.74 -8.25
CA VAL A 40 -3.45 -5.04 -9.29
C VAL A 40 -4.43 -4.59 -10.37
N THR A 41 -4.51 -3.29 -10.60
CA THR A 41 -5.45 -2.66 -11.53
C THR A 41 -4.80 -2.27 -12.85
N SER A 42 -3.47 -2.14 -12.87
CA SER A 42 -2.71 -1.90 -14.11
C SER A 42 -1.30 -2.49 -14.00
N SER A 43 -0.60 -2.57 -15.13
CA SER A 43 0.79 -3.02 -15.20
C SER A 43 1.75 -1.89 -15.56
N SER A 44 1.32 -0.63 -15.40
CA SER A 44 2.10 0.55 -15.82
C SER A 44 3.45 0.69 -15.10
N LEU A 45 3.58 0.09 -13.91
CA LEU A 45 4.81 0.08 -13.12
C LEU A 45 5.41 -1.33 -12.97
N LYS A 46 5.00 -2.28 -13.83
CA LYS A 46 5.55 -3.65 -13.81
C LYS A 46 7.07 -3.62 -14.05
N GLY A 47 7.81 -4.27 -13.16
CA GLY A 47 9.28 -4.30 -13.19
C GLY A 47 9.96 -3.15 -12.45
N ALA A 48 9.23 -2.09 -12.07
CA ALA A 48 9.77 -1.04 -11.20
C ALA A 48 9.82 -1.49 -9.74
N THR A 49 10.89 -1.12 -9.03
CA THR A 49 11.06 -1.35 -7.60
C THR A 49 11.22 -0.01 -6.89
N PHE A 50 10.47 0.18 -5.80
CA PHE A 50 10.50 1.38 -4.98
C PHE A 50 10.91 1.04 -3.55
N TYR A 51 11.81 1.84 -2.99
CA TYR A 51 12.19 1.81 -1.58
C TYR A 51 11.59 3.04 -0.92
N LEU A 52 10.56 2.84 -0.09
CA LEU A 52 9.83 3.92 0.53
C LEU A 52 10.30 4.10 1.98
N VAL A 53 10.73 5.31 2.29
CA VAL A 53 11.22 5.70 3.61
C VAL A 53 10.35 6.84 4.12
N SER A 54 9.60 6.63 5.21
CA SER A 54 8.94 7.73 5.91
C SER A 54 9.96 8.57 6.67
N GLY A 55 9.69 9.86 6.82
CA GLY A 55 10.42 10.70 7.75
C GLY A 55 10.19 10.28 9.20
N HIS A 56 11.16 10.52 10.08
CA HIS A 56 11.03 10.32 11.53
C HIS A 56 10.68 8.88 11.94
N GLY A 57 10.05 8.67 13.10
CA GLY A 57 9.61 7.37 13.59
C GLY A 57 10.45 6.81 14.75
N GLY A 58 9.86 5.89 15.53
CA GLY A 58 10.44 5.35 16.75
C GLY A 58 10.62 6.44 17.82
N PRO A 59 11.86 6.74 18.26
CA PRO A 59 12.10 7.76 19.26
C PRO A 59 11.99 9.21 18.74
N ASP A 60 11.84 9.40 17.43
CA ASP A 60 11.85 10.70 16.78
C ASP A 60 10.46 11.02 16.18
N PRO A 61 9.62 11.80 16.89
CA PRO A 61 8.28 12.14 16.42
C PRO A 61 8.28 13.18 15.28
N GLY A 62 9.43 13.77 14.94
CA GLY A 62 9.49 14.94 14.07
C GLY A 62 8.91 16.19 14.72
N CYS A 63 8.26 17.03 13.94
CA CYS A 63 7.54 18.19 14.45
C CYS A 63 6.27 17.74 15.19
N ILE A 64 6.01 18.38 16.34
CA ILE A 64 4.81 18.14 17.14
C ILE A 64 3.90 19.37 17.06
N GLY A 65 2.76 19.19 16.38
CA GLY A 65 1.69 20.18 16.30
C GLY A 65 0.58 19.90 17.31
N LYS A 66 -0.41 20.81 17.39
CA LYS A 66 -1.62 20.61 18.21
C LYS A 66 -2.88 20.91 17.39
N TYR A 67 -3.87 20.05 17.49
CA TYR A 67 -5.18 20.27 16.91
C TYR A 67 -6.27 19.72 17.83
N ARG A 68 -7.25 20.56 18.17
CA ARG A 68 -8.37 20.22 19.08
C ARG A 68 -7.90 19.60 20.40
N GLY A 69 -6.83 20.15 20.99
CA GLY A 69 -6.28 19.71 22.27
C GLY A 69 -5.49 18.40 22.23
N LYS A 70 -5.27 17.81 21.03
CA LYS A 70 -4.47 16.61 20.84
C LYS A 70 -3.17 16.94 20.11
N GLU A 71 -2.12 16.22 20.44
CA GLU A 71 -0.85 16.32 19.73
C GLU A 71 -0.90 15.57 18.40
N LEU A 72 -0.29 16.18 17.39
CA LEU A 72 -0.09 15.60 16.07
C LEU A 72 1.41 15.42 15.90
N HIS A 73 1.85 14.18 15.75
CA HIS A 73 3.26 13.86 15.49
C HIS A 73 3.50 13.66 13.99
N GLU A 74 4.52 14.30 13.47
CA GLU A 74 4.82 14.28 12.03
C GLU A 74 5.08 12.87 11.50
N ASP A 75 5.78 12.03 12.27
CA ASP A 75 6.10 10.65 11.90
C ASP A 75 4.87 9.80 11.59
N GLU A 76 3.81 9.96 12.36
CA GLU A 76 2.55 9.21 12.19
C GLU A 76 1.89 9.50 10.85
N TYR A 77 1.87 10.78 10.45
CA TYR A 77 1.29 11.19 9.16
C TYR A 77 2.23 10.85 8.00
N ALA A 78 3.54 11.03 8.18
CA ALA A 78 4.52 10.63 7.19
C ALA A 78 4.44 9.12 6.89
N TYR A 79 4.28 8.29 7.93
CA TYR A 79 4.11 6.86 7.78
C TYR A 79 2.80 6.49 7.05
N ASP A 80 1.67 7.07 7.44
CA ASP A 80 0.39 6.83 6.77
C ASP A 80 0.41 7.20 5.28
N ILE A 81 1.04 8.34 4.94
CA ILE A 81 1.22 8.79 3.54
C ILE A 81 2.04 7.76 2.74
N ILE A 82 3.15 7.27 3.31
CA ILE A 82 4.01 6.28 2.66
C ILE A 82 3.28 4.95 2.42
N LEU A 83 2.47 4.50 3.37
CA LEU A 83 1.65 3.30 3.18
C LEU A 83 0.63 3.49 2.05
N ARG A 84 -0.05 4.63 1.99
CA ARG A 84 -1.00 4.96 0.90
C ARG A 84 -0.30 5.00 -0.45
N LEU A 85 0.85 5.68 -0.54
CA LEU A 85 1.65 5.73 -1.75
C LEU A 85 2.07 4.33 -2.19
N GLY A 86 2.62 3.54 -1.28
CA GLY A 86 3.05 2.17 -1.57
C GLY A 86 1.91 1.31 -2.09
N ARG A 87 0.73 1.42 -1.48
CA ARG A 87 -0.47 0.71 -1.93
C ARG A 87 -0.85 1.08 -3.38
N GLU A 88 -0.82 2.35 -3.73
CA GLU A 88 -1.12 2.81 -5.10
C GLU A 88 -0.05 2.37 -6.12
N LEU A 89 1.23 2.35 -5.74
CA LEU A 89 2.31 1.82 -6.57
C LEU A 89 2.13 0.31 -6.81
N MET A 90 1.84 -0.46 -5.76
CA MET A 90 1.61 -1.91 -5.85
C MET A 90 0.37 -2.25 -6.68
N LYS A 91 -0.71 -1.46 -6.61
CA LYS A 91 -1.88 -1.59 -7.48
C LYS A 91 -1.56 -1.38 -8.97
N ARG A 92 -0.48 -0.66 -9.27
CA ARG A 92 0.04 -0.44 -10.62
C ARG A 92 1.11 -1.46 -11.06
N GLY A 93 1.34 -2.48 -10.24
CA GLY A 93 2.25 -3.58 -10.54
C GLY A 93 3.70 -3.37 -10.11
N ALA A 94 4.01 -2.32 -9.34
CA ALA A 94 5.34 -2.10 -8.80
C ALA A 94 5.65 -3.08 -7.66
N LYS A 95 6.94 -3.33 -7.45
CA LYS A 95 7.49 -3.91 -6.22
C LYS A 95 7.81 -2.76 -5.25
N VAL A 96 7.36 -2.88 -4.00
CA VAL A 96 7.57 -1.84 -2.99
C VAL A 96 8.20 -2.46 -1.75
N HIS A 97 9.21 -1.78 -1.21
CA HIS A 97 9.85 -2.08 0.06
C HIS A 97 9.61 -0.91 1.02
N PHE A 98 8.96 -1.17 2.15
CA PHE A 98 8.78 -0.20 3.22
C PHE A 98 9.96 -0.32 4.18
N ILE A 99 10.79 0.71 4.26
CA ILE A 99 12.00 0.72 5.10
C ILE A 99 11.65 0.95 6.57
N ILE A 100 10.73 1.88 6.84
CA ILE A 100 10.17 2.09 8.17
C ILE A 100 8.84 1.32 8.24
N GLN A 101 8.63 0.60 9.33
CA GLN A 101 7.52 -0.34 9.49
C GLN A 101 6.96 -0.27 10.91
N ASP A 102 5.63 -0.24 11.04
CA ASP A 102 4.89 -0.58 12.25
C ASP A 102 3.86 -1.66 11.93
N ALA A 103 4.02 -2.84 12.54
CA ALA A 103 3.15 -3.98 12.30
C ALA A 103 1.73 -3.80 12.88
N LYS A 104 1.50 -2.79 13.72
CA LYS A 104 0.21 -2.54 14.39
C LYS A 104 -0.54 -1.34 13.80
N ASP A 105 0.18 -0.39 13.23
CA ASP A 105 -0.39 0.79 12.61
C ASP A 105 -0.43 0.63 11.08
N GLY A 106 -1.62 0.44 10.53
CA GLY A 106 -1.83 0.41 9.10
C GLY A 106 -2.21 1.78 8.54
N ILE A 107 -2.84 1.78 7.37
CA ILE A 107 -3.48 2.98 6.80
C ILE A 107 -4.66 3.36 7.69
N ARG A 108 -4.70 4.62 8.15
CA ARG A 108 -5.62 5.14 9.15
C ARG A 108 -6.44 6.29 8.59
N ASP A 109 -7.77 6.21 8.69
CA ASP A 109 -8.69 7.22 8.13
C ASP A 109 -9.05 8.33 9.11
N GLN A 110 -8.56 8.26 10.35
CA GLN A 110 -8.81 9.28 11.36
C GLN A 110 -8.03 10.57 11.02
N ALA A 111 -8.65 11.72 11.23
CA ALA A 111 -7.99 13.02 11.07
C ALA A 111 -6.87 13.25 12.10
N ILE A 112 -7.01 12.64 13.29
CA ILE A 112 -6.02 12.70 14.36
C ILE A 112 -5.53 11.28 14.58
N LEU A 113 -4.28 11.03 14.23
CA LEU A 113 -3.63 9.74 14.40
C LEU A 113 -3.13 9.57 15.83
N ASN A 114 -3.21 8.35 16.35
CA ASN A 114 -2.64 8.04 17.66
C ASN A 114 -1.12 7.96 17.53
N ASN A 115 -0.44 8.61 18.47
CA ASN A 115 1.01 8.61 18.52
C ASN A 115 1.54 7.25 19.00
N SER A 116 2.54 6.74 18.34
CA SER A 116 3.22 5.50 18.68
C SER A 116 4.75 5.69 18.68
N LYS A 117 5.49 4.69 19.14
CA LYS A 117 6.95 4.64 19.06
C LYS A 117 7.40 3.22 18.74
N ARG A 118 6.55 2.50 18.01
CA ARG A 118 6.75 1.07 17.69
C ARG A 118 7.38 0.86 16.33
N GLU A 119 7.62 1.95 15.59
CA GLU A 119 8.23 1.88 14.28
C GLU A 119 9.63 1.27 14.37
N THR A 120 9.91 0.45 13.39
CA THR A 120 11.20 -0.21 13.22
C THR A 120 11.78 0.11 11.85
N CYS A 121 13.07 0.04 11.70
CA CYS A 121 13.74 0.06 10.40
C CYS A 121 14.02 -1.39 9.99
N MET A 122 13.23 -1.93 9.06
CA MET A 122 13.30 -3.34 8.63
C MET A 122 13.32 -4.33 9.81
N GLY A 123 12.45 -4.13 10.80
CA GLY A 123 12.33 -4.96 12.01
C GLY A 123 13.36 -4.66 13.10
N LYS A 124 14.30 -3.75 12.89
CA LYS A 124 15.30 -3.34 13.91
C LYS A 124 14.85 -2.05 14.60
N ALA A 125 15.13 -1.94 15.90
CA ALA A 125 14.88 -0.71 16.65
C ALA A 125 15.56 0.50 16.01
N ILE A 126 14.87 1.63 16.01
CA ILE A 126 15.39 2.89 15.46
C ILE A 126 16.26 3.57 16.54
N PRO A 127 17.52 3.93 16.25
CA PRO A 127 18.40 4.59 17.22
C PRO A 127 17.90 5.98 17.61
N LEU A 128 18.20 6.42 18.85
CA LEU A 128 17.94 7.80 19.29
C LEU A 128 18.84 8.82 18.57
N ASN A 129 20.07 8.46 18.28
CA ASN A 129 21.01 9.33 17.58
C ASN A 129 20.60 9.57 16.13
N GLN A 130 20.51 10.84 15.71
CA GLN A 130 20.05 11.22 14.37
C GLN A 130 20.93 10.64 13.24
N VAL A 131 22.24 10.73 13.37
CA VAL A 131 23.18 10.23 12.35
C VAL A 131 23.03 8.72 12.20
N ALA A 132 22.98 8.00 13.33
CA ALA A 132 22.77 6.55 13.33
C ALA A 132 21.42 6.16 12.70
N ARG A 133 20.34 6.93 12.93
CA ARG A 133 19.03 6.71 12.28
C ARG A 133 19.11 6.86 10.77
N LEU A 134 19.77 7.92 10.30
CA LEU A 134 19.92 8.16 8.86
C LEU A 134 20.77 7.07 8.20
N GLN A 135 21.88 6.70 8.83
CA GLN A 135 22.74 5.61 8.35
C GLN A 135 21.98 4.29 8.30
N GLN A 136 21.23 3.94 9.36
CA GLN A 136 20.41 2.72 9.38
C GLN A 136 19.43 2.63 8.20
N ARG A 137 18.82 3.75 7.80
CA ARG A 137 17.92 3.80 6.64
C ARG A 137 18.65 3.60 5.32
N CYS A 138 19.83 4.19 5.19
CA CYS A 138 20.68 3.97 4.02
C CYS A 138 21.10 2.50 3.90
N ASP A 139 21.51 1.89 5.02
CA ASP A 139 21.93 0.49 5.06
C ASP A 139 20.79 -0.50 4.80
N ALA A 140 19.55 -0.09 5.09
CA ALA A 140 18.36 -0.90 4.86
C ALA A 140 17.93 -0.91 3.39
N VAL A 141 18.34 0.06 2.60
CA VAL A 141 18.14 0.03 1.14
C VAL A 141 19.21 -0.92 0.58
N PRO A 142 18.82 -2.04 -0.07
CA PRO A 142 19.80 -2.93 -0.66
C PRO A 142 20.72 -2.13 -1.57
N CYS A 143 22.02 -2.17 -1.33
CA CYS A 143 22.99 -1.70 -2.31
C CYS A 143 22.61 -2.36 -3.64
N LEU A 144 22.26 -1.57 -4.64
CA LEU A 144 22.21 -2.05 -6.00
C LEU A 144 23.61 -2.55 -6.26
N SER A 145 23.82 -3.87 -6.12
CA SER A 145 25.01 -4.50 -6.61
C SER A 145 25.04 -4.22 -8.11
N MET A 146 25.84 -3.23 -8.42
CA MET A 146 26.22 -2.93 -9.80
C MET A 146 26.92 -4.11 -10.43
#